data_4812792ba00a0064e730060319ed56b6
#
_entry.id   4812792ba00a0064e730060319ed56b6
#
_cell.length_a   1.000
_cell.length_b   1.000
_cell.length_c   1.000
_cell.angle_alpha   90.00
_cell.angle_beta   90.00
_cell.angle_gamma   90.00
#
_symmetry.space_group_name_H-M   'P 1'
#
loop_
_entity.id
_entity.type
_entity.pdbx_description
1 polymer ?
#
loop_
_entity_poly.entity_id
_entity_poly.type
_entity_poly.pdbx_seq_one_letter_code
_entity_poly.pdbx_strand_id
1 'polypeptide(L)'
;MRLSRSQIGAVGLVLLGTAWPSAADDGPTLYRQLCASCHDAGLARAPTRDVLQAMTPERVLTALESGAMLSMASGRTGVERRAIAEFVTGKTFSEPLRTTPSPQAMCRATPGEPANSPSEFAKRLSGPAWNGWGVNTQNTRYQERAMAGVTADDVPKLKLKWSFGFPGELSADSQPTMAGGRVFVGTQSGTVYALSAATGCVHWTFQAEAAVRAAVTVARIDASAGSRYVAFVGDRSANVYALDGSTGALVWKTRVDDHPFARVTGSPVFHDGRLYMGVASGEETAGSTADYQCCTFRGSLVALDAVTGARVWKTYTIEEPTPRAKNKAGTQLWGPSGAPIWSSPAIDVQRNAVYATTGNNYTGPASERSDAFVAFDLATGKILWSRQMTPSDDWNTSCRLPDQVNCTNKDAPDFDFASPPILVSLGNGRRALVAGQKSGVVHALDPDRDGQILWQQRVGKGGINGGVQWGSASDGSNVYVALSDLGRIPVPNSQATVPDPEEGGGMFALRLDSGRQVWHTPPPRACRARERCSPAQSAAVSAIPGVAFSGSIDGHLRAFSTTDGAILWDVDTVRSYDTVNGVTGRGGSLNVGGPAISGGTLVVNSGYVQNGAPGNVLLAFTVDGK
;
A
#
# COMPACT_ATOMS: atom_id res chain seq x y z
N MET A 1 -29.41 73.39 -6.74
CA MET A 1 -30.00 72.55 -5.70
C MET A 1 -29.10 71.35 -5.47
N ARG A 2 -28.49 71.21 -4.28
CA ARG A 2 -27.59 70.13 -3.91
C ARG A 2 -28.38 68.90 -3.49
N LEU A 3 -27.95 67.70 -3.90
CA LEU A 3 -28.25 66.47 -3.18
C LEU A 3 -27.02 65.55 -3.17
N SER A 4 -26.71 65.13 -1.95
CA SER A 4 -25.53 64.44 -1.50
C SER A 4 -25.49 62.96 -1.94
N ARG A 5 -24.26 62.46 -2.23
CA ARG A 5 -23.95 61.03 -2.35
C ARG A 5 -23.66 60.46 -0.97
N SER A 6 -24.44 59.51 -0.51
CA SER A 6 -24.16 58.64 0.63
C SER A 6 -23.29 57.44 0.18
N GLN A 7 -22.14 57.29 0.82
CA GLN A 7 -21.29 56.10 0.67
C GLN A 7 -21.90 54.97 1.51
N ILE A 8 -22.14 53.84 0.88
CA ILE A 8 -22.43 52.57 1.55
C ILE A 8 -21.13 51.78 1.57
N GLY A 9 -20.55 51.67 2.75
CA GLY A 9 -19.41 50.79 2.98
C GLY A 9 -19.86 49.34 3.04
N ALA A 10 -19.31 48.51 2.14
CA ALA A 10 -19.45 47.07 2.21
C ALA A 10 -18.45 46.50 3.24
N VAL A 11 -18.96 46.00 4.36
CA VAL A 11 -18.20 45.22 5.31
C VAL A 11 -18.12 43.79 4.77
N GLY A 12 -16.95 43.44 4.25
CA GLY A 12 -16.65 42.09 3.84
C GLY A 12 -16.50 41.17 5.05
N LEU A 13 -17.46 40.27 5.28
CA LEU A 13 -17.37 39.23 6.27
C LEU A 13 -16.42 38.14 5.75
N VAL A 14 -15.18 38.13 6.23
CA VAL A 14 -14.23 37.01 6.00
C VAL A 14 -14.69 35.83 6.88
N LEU A 15 -15.42 34.90 6.28
CA LEU A 15 -15.68 33.60 6.89
C LEU A 15 -14.37 32.79 6.87
N LEU A 16 -13.66 32.80 7.98
CA LEU A 16 -12.62 31.83 8.27
C LEU A 16 -13.30 30.46 8.43
N GLY A 17 -13.32 29.70 7.33
CA GLY A 17 -13.72 28.29 7.35
C GLY A 17 -12.71 27.51 8.16
N THR A 18 -13.00 27.24 9.42
CA THR A 18 -12.30 26.20 10.19
C THR A 18 -12.67 24.87 9.56
N ALA A 19 -11.72 24.27 8.83
CA ALA A 19 -11.83 22.85 8.44
C ALA A 19 -11.89 22.04 9.73
N TRP A 20 -13.05 21.46 10.01
CA TRP A 20 -13.20 20.49 11.08
C TRP A 20 -12.47 19.22 10.64
N PRO A 21 -11.56 18.64 11.46
CA PRO A 21 -11.03 17.33 11.17
C PRO A 21 -12.21 16.35 11.08
N SER A 22 -12.17 15.45 10.11
CA SER A 22 -13.09 14.31 10.03
C SER A 22 -13.08 13.63 11.41
N ALA A 23 -14.19 13.65 12.11
CA ALA A 23 -14.29 13.01 13.42
C ALA A 23 -14.08 11.53 13.20
N ALA A 24 -13.03 10.96 13.81
CA ALA A 24 -12.92 9.51 13.95
C ALA A 24 -14.23 9.01 14.60
N ASP A 25 -14.73 7.85 14.13
CA ASP A 25 -15.93 7.25 14.71
C ASP A 25 -15.79 7.14 16.23
N ASP A 26 -16.81 7.53 16.96
CA ASP A 26 -16.76 7.51 18.42
C ASP A 26 -16.80 6.07 18.97
N GLY A 27 -16.27 5.89 20.17
CA GLY A 27 -16.20 4.59 20.81
C GLY A 27 -17.56 3.84 20.86
N PRO A 28 -18.70 4.49 21.19
CA PRO A 28 -20.03 3.90 21.13
C PRO A 28 -20.43 3.37 19.77
N THR A 29 -20.17 4.11 18.70
CA THR A 29 -20.51 3.71 17.34
C THR A 29 -19.67 2.52 16.90
N LEU A 30 -18.34 2.59 17.09
CA LEU A 30 -17.42 1.50 16.79
C LEU A 30 -17.74 0.23 17.57
N TYR A 31 -18.09 0.35 18.86
CA TYR A 31 -18.49 -0.80 19.67
C TYR A 31 -19.74 -1.48 19.11
N ARG A 32 -20.78 -0.71 18.77
CA ARG A 32 -22.01 -1.27 18.18
C ARG A 32 -21.74 -2.01 16.87
N GLN A 33 -20.86 -1.48 16.04
CA GLN A 33 -20.55 -2.06 14.74
C GLN A 33 -19.68 -3.33 14.82
N LEU A 34 -18.74 -3.38 15.76
CA LEU A 34 -17.66 -4.38 15.75
C LEU A 34 -17.74 -5.38 16.90
N CYS A 35 -18.37 -5.03 18.02
CA CYS A 35 -18.23 -5.74 19.29
C CYS A 35 -19.56 -6.23 19.89
N ALA A 36 -20.62 -5.42 19.76
CA ALA A 36 -21.91 -5.66 20.44
C ALA A 36 -22.53 -7.01 20.06
N SER A 37 -22.41 -7.45 18.82
CA SER A 37 -22.96 -8.73 18.35
C SER A 37 -22.44 -9.95 19.12
N CYS A 38 -21.27 -9.85 19.75
CA CYS A 38 -20.71 -10.92 20.56
C CYS A 38 -20.80 -10.60 22.07
N HIS A 39 -20.45 -9.38 22.48
CA HIS A 39 -20.31 -9.01 23.89
C HIS A 39 -21.65 -8.67 24.59
N ASP A 40 -22.64 -8.19 23.81
CA ASP A 40 -23.98 -7.92 24.34
C ASP A 40 -24.93 -9.12 24.15
N ALA A 41 -24.61 -10.06 23.24
CA ALA A 41 -25.45 -11.25 22.99
C ALA A 41 -25.21 -12.42 23.96
N GLY A 42 -24.30 -12.29 24.92
CA GLY A 42 -24.03 -13.32 25.94
C GLY A 42 -23.41 -14.61 25.35
N LEU A 43 -22.67 -14.53 24.28
CA LEU A 43 -21.97 -15.69 23.72
C LEU A 43 -20.96 -16.25 24.72
N ALA A 44 -20.98 -17.57 24.94
CA ALA A 44 -20.28 -18.28 26.01
C ALA A 44 -18.74 -18.03 26.09
N ARG A 45 -18.14 -17.41 25.09
CA ARG A 45 -16.71 -17.11 25.01
C ARG A 45 -16.38 -15.61 24.99
N ALA A 46 -17.38 -14.73 24.88
CA ALA A 46 -17.18 -13.30 24.91
C ALA A 46 -17.44 -12.78 26.33
N PRO A 47 -16.50 -12.06 26.96
CA PRO A 47 -16.76 -11.37 28.21
C PRO A 47 -17.98 -10.46 28.06
N THR A 48 -18.92 -10.54 29.01
CA THR A 48 -20.07 -9.64 29.03
C THR A 48 -19.64 -8.19 29.27
N ARG A 49 -20.53 -7.25 29.01
CA ARG A 49 -20.26 -5.82 29.20
C ARG A 49 -19.79 -5.48 30.63
N ASP A 50 -20.36 -6.09 31.63
CA ASP A 50 -19.97 -5.89 33.03
C ASP A 50 -18.55 -6.35 33.31
N VAL A 51 -18.14 -7.47 32.73
CA VAL A 51 -16.74 -7.96 32.80
C VAL A 51 -15.78 -7.01 32.14
N LEU A 52 -16.15 -6.45 30.96
CA LEU A 52 -15.33 -5.45 30.26
C LEU A 52 -15.19 -4.16 31.07
N GLN A 53 -16.26 -3.69 31.70
CA GLN A 53 -16.26 -2.50 32.58
C GLN A 53 -15.33 -2.65 33.79
N ALA A 54 -15.16 -3.88 34.29
CA ALA A 54 -14.26 -4.17 35.40
C ALA A 54 -12.77 -4.07 34.99
N MET A 55 -12.45 -4.12 33.69
CA MET A 55 -11.07 -4.06 33.18
C MET A 55 -10.51 -2.63 33.18
N THR A 56 -9.20 -2.50 32.94
CA THR A 56 -8.58 -1.21 32.63
C THR A 56 -8.57 -0.97 31.12
N PRO A 57 -8.58 0.30 30.65
CA PRO A 57 -8.47 0.61 29.22
C PRO A 57 -7.24 -0.02 28.56
N GLU A 58 -6.10 -0.06 29.27
CA GLU A 58 -4.86 -0.64 28.77
C GLU A 58 -4.99 -2.15 28.52
N ARG A 59 -5.73 -2.88 29.40
CA ARG A 59 -5.97 -4.31 29.22
C ARG A 59 -6.86 -4.58 28.01
N VAL A 60 -7.91 -3.76 27.81
CA VAL A 60 -8.78 -3.86 26.63
C VAL A 60 -7.98 -3.50 25.37
N LEU A 61 -7.19 -2.44 25.41
CA LEU A 61 -6.33 -2.04 24.28
C LEU A 61 -5.35 -3.16 23.91
N THR A 62 -4.73 -3.82 24.88
CA THR A 62 -3.85 -4.98 24.64
C THR A 62 -4.60 -6.11 23.92
N ALA A 63 -5.86 -6.38 24.28
CA ALA A 63 -6.68 -7.38 23.59
C ALA A 63 -6.97 -6.99 22.13
N LEU A 64 -7.15 -5.71 21.83
CA LEU A 64 -7.39 -5.17 20.50
C LEU A 64 -6.11 -5.09 19.64
N GLU A 65 -4.94 -4.95 20.24
CA GLU A 65 -3.67 -4.69 19.53
C GLU A 65 -2.78 -5.92 19.37
N SER A 66 -2.87 -6.88 20.27
CA SER A 66 -2.03 -8.09 20.24
C SER A 66 -2.73 -9.34 20.79
N GLY A 67 -3.97 -9.21 21.29
CA GLY A 67 -4.71 -10.30 21.91
C GLY A 67 -5.86 -10.84 21.06
N ALA A 68 -6.85 -11.47 21.72
CA ALA A 68 -7.93 -12.20 21.08
C ALA A 68 -8.82 -11.36 20.14
N MET A 69 -8.87 -10.03 20.34
CA MET A 69 -9.71 -9.11 19.55
C MET A 69 -8.92 -8.42 18.41
N LEU A 70 -7.68 -8.77 18.18
CA LEU A 70 -6.82 -8.17 17.16
C LEU A 70 -7.49 -8.19 15.77
N SER A 71 -8.09 -9.31 15.36
CA SER A 71 -8.73 -9.43 14.05
C SER A 71 -9.91 -8.46 13.87
N MET A 72 -10.66 -8.18 14.93
CA MET A 72 -11.79 -7.25 14.89
C MET A 72 -11.35 -5.78 14.83
N ALA A 73 -10.18 -5.46 15.39
CA ALA A 73 -9.67 -4.11 15.52
C ALA A 73 -8.54 -3.75 14.53
N SER A 74 -8.09 -4.71 13.71
CA SER A 74 -6.91 -4.55 12.84
C SER A 74 -7.05 -3.43 11.79
N GLY A 75 -8.30 -3.12 11.38
CA GLY A 75 -8.59 -2.04 10.45
C GLY A 75 -8.84 -0.68 11.11
N ARG A 76 -8.70 -0.58 12.43
CA ARG A 76 -8.96 0.66 13.18
C ARG A 76 -7.66 1.40 13.48
N THR A 77 -7.75 2.73 13.54
CA THR A 77 -6.63 3.58 13.98
C THR A 77 -6.35 3.39 15.47
N GLY A 78 -5.17 3.80 15.93
CA GLY A 78 -4.84 3.81 17.36
C GLY A 78 -5.80 4.65 18.20
N VAL A 79 -6.28 5.77 17.64
CA VAL A 79 -7.28 6.63 18.28
C VAL A 79 -8.61 5.90 18.44
N GLU A 80 -9.11 5.25 17.39
CA GLU A 80 -10.36 4.48 17.41
C GLU A 80 -10.28 3.29 18.37
N ARG A 81 -9.18 2.55 18.40
CA ARG A 81 -8.99 1.43 19.35
C ARG A 81 -9.02 1.93 20.81
N ARG A 82 -8.42 3.08 21.08
CA ARG A 82 -8.48 3.69 22.43
C ARG A 82 -9.89 4.15 22.75
N ALA A 83 -10.61 4.77 21.80
CA ALA A 83 -11.99 5.17 21.99
C ALA A 83 -12.91 3.97 22.32
N ILE A 84 -12.72 2.82 21.66
CA ILE A 84 -13.41 1.57 22.00
C ILE A 84 -13.07 1.15 23.44
N ALA A 85 -11.79 1.13 23.81
CA ALA A 85 -11.35 0.70 25.14
C ALA A 85 -11.88 1.59 26.26
N GLU A 86 -11.89 2.90 26.07
CA GLU A 86 -12.48 3.86 27.00
C GLU A 86 -13.99 3.67 27.13
N PHE A 87 -14.69 3.50 26.01
CA PHE A 87 -16.13 3.29 26.01
C PHE A 87 -16.55 2.01 26.75
N VAL A 88 -15.89 0.88 26.47
CA VAL A 88 -16.29 -0.40 27.10
C VAL A 88 -15.95 -0.47 28.58
N THR A 89 -14.91 0.22 29.02
CA THR A 89 -14.49 0.25 30.43
C THR A 89 -15.15 1.37 31.23
N GLY A 90 -15.66 2.42 30.56
CA GLY A 90 -16.11 3.64 31.20
C GLY A 90 -14.99 4.44 31.89
N LYS A 91 -13.74 4.17 31.55
CA LYS A 91 -12.53 4.78 32.14
C LYS A 91 -11.68 5.40 31.04
N THR A 92 -10.91 6.44 31.36
CA THR A 92 -9.97 7.08 30.42
C THR A 92 -8.56 6.58 30.63
N PHE A 93 -7.73 6.66 29.57
CA PHE A 93 -6.31 6.40 29.70
C PHE A 93 -5.62 7.49 30.52
N SER A 94 -4.62 7.11 31.30
CA SER A 94 -3.80 8.05 32.06
C SER A 94 -2.97 8.96 31.15
N GLU A 95 -2.54 8.46 29.98
CA GLU A 95 -1.79 9.21 28.99
C GLU A 95 -2.48 9.20 27.64
N PRO A 96 -2.64 10.37 26.96
CA PRO A 96 -3.18 10.43 25.61
C PRO A 96 -2.23 9.81 24.59
N LEU A 97 -2.79 9.27 23.49
CA LEU A 97 -1.98 8.87 22.33
C LEU A 97 -1.43 10.13 21.65
N ARG A 98 -0.12 10.25 21.61
CA ARG A 98 0.55 11.35 20.92
C ARG A 98 0.70 11.01 19.44
N THR A 99 -0.15 11.53 18.58
CA THR A 99 -0.07 11.36 17.13
C THR A 99 0.86 12.37 16.46
N THR A 100 1.13 13.50 17.11
CA THR A 100 2.11 14.51 16.66
C THR A 100 3.51 14.18 17.18
N PRO A 101 4.56 14.33 16.36
CA PRO A 101 5.94 14.12 16.82
C PRO A 101 6.28 15.02 17.99
N SER A 102 7.02 14.48 18.96
CA SER A 102 7.56 15.29 20.06
C SER A 102 8.58 16.30 19.53
N PRO A 103 8.80 17.44 20.22
CA PRO A 103 9.84 18.39 19.83
C PRO A 103 11.25 17.77 19.73
N GLN A 104 11.50 16.71 20.49
CA GLN A 104 12.77 15.97 20.47
C GLN A 104 12.94 15.12 19.20
N ALA A 105 11.84 14.67 18.61
CA ALA A 105 11.83 13.90 17.37
C ALA A 105 12.04 14.77 16.11
N MET A 106 11.85 16.08 16.22
CA MET A 106 12.04 17.01 15.10
C MET A 106 13.52 17.21 14.77
N CYS A 107 13.81 17.32 13.47
CA CYS A 107 15.17 17.64 13.01
C CYS A 107 15.59 19.04 13.49
N ARG A 108 16.78 19.11 14.05
CA ARG A 108 17.40 20.38 14.47
C ARG A 108 18.52 20.71 13.49
N ALA A 109 18.77 21.99 13.25
CA ALA A 109 19.97 22.39 12.54
C ALA A 109 21.19 22.02 13.38
N THR A 110 22.06 21.16 12.88
CA THR A 110 23.33 20.78 13.49
C THR A 110 24.47 21.09 12.53
N PRO A 111 25.69 21.35 13.02
CA PRO A 111 26.85 21.48 12.14
C PRO A 111 27.00 20.23 11.27
N GLY A 112 26.89 20.38 9.94
CA GLY A 112 26.94 19.29 8.98
C GLY A 112 25.60 18.72 8.52
N GLU A 113 24.48 19.04 9.18
CA GLU A 113 23.14 18.79 8.62
C GLU A 113 22.59 20.07 7.98
N PRO A 114 22.17 20.01 6.69
CA PRO A 114 21.64 21.18 6.02
C PRO A 114 20.38 21.69 6.70
N ALA A 115 20.23 23.01 6.71
CA ALA A 115 18.98 23.64 7.08
C ALA A 115 17.82 23.03 6.27
N ASN A 116 16.66 22.91 6.90
CA ASN A 116 15.43 22.38 6.26
C ASN A 116 14.84 23.41 5.26
N SER A 117 15.70 23.96 4.39
CA SER A 117 15.33 24.98 3.41
C SER A 117 14.91 24.35 2.08
N PRO A 118 13.98 24.97 1.33
CA PRO A 118 13.58 24.51 0.01
C PRO A 118 14.77 24.41 -0.97
N SER A 119 15.73 25.31 -0.88
CA SER A 119 16.92 25.30 -1.74
C SER A 119 17.85 24.11 -1.45
N GLU A 120 18.07 23.76 -0.19
CA GLU A 120 18.88 22.58 0.17
C GLU A 120 18.17 21.26 -0.19
N PHE A 121 16.86 21.18 0.01
CA PHE A 121 16.09 20.04 -0.46
C PHE A 121 16.20 19.88 -1.99
N ALA A 122 15.99 20.96 -2.74
CA ALA A 122 16.10 20.99 -4.19
C ALA A 122 17.50 20.54 -4.68
N LYS A 123 18.56 21.02 -4.05
CA LYS A 123 19.95 20.64 -4.38
C LYS A 123 20.22 19.16 -4.20
N ARG A 124 19.65 18.55 -3.15
CA ARG A 124 19.82 17.11 -2.85
C ARG A 124 18.99 16.20 -3.75
N LEU A 125 17.99 16.70 -4.46
CA LEU A 125 17.15 15.89 -5.37
C LEU A 125 17.88 15.46 -6.65
N SER A 126 19.01 16.05 -6.99
CA SER A 126 19.90 15.54 -8.04
C SER A 126 20.76 14.34 -7.61
N GLY A 127 20.76 14.02 -6.32
CA GLY A 127 21.48 12.89 -5.75
C GLY A 127 20.70 11.57 -5.80
N PRO A 128 21.22 10.54 -5.10
CA PRO A 128 20.57 9.23 -5.03
C PRO A 128 19.13 9.31 -4.55
N ALA A 129 18.24 8.56 -5.23
CA ALA A 129 16.82 8.50 -4.90
C ALA A 129 16.22 7.13 -5.20
N TRP A 130 15.26 6.70 -4.37
CA TRP A 130 14.28 5.67 -4.67
C TRP A 130 12.91 6.36 -4.70
N ASN A 131 12.49 6.81 -5.87
CA ASN A 131 11.31 7.66 -5.99
C ASN A 131 10.05 6.88 -6.38
N GLY A 132 8.99 7.01 -5.58
CA GLY A 132 7.74 6.30 -5.81
C GLY A 132 7.82 4.80 -5.57
N TRP A 133 6.95 4.05 -6.26
CA TRP A 133 6.90 2.59 -6.15
C TRP A 133 8.10 1.90 -6.78
N GLY A 134 8.43 2.25 -8.01
CA GLY A 134 9.24 1.43 -8.90
C GLY A 134 10.65 1.94 -9.17
N VAL A 135 11.14 2.99 -8.51
CA VAL A 135 12.37 3.73 -8.81
C VAL A 135 12.23 4.61 -10.07
N ASN A 136 11.63 4.06 -11.12
CA ASN A 136 11.39 4.69 -12.41
C ASN A 136 9.93 4.50 -12.86
N THR A 137 9.56 5.15 -13.95
CA THR A 137 8.20 5.08 -14.52
C THR A 137 7.87 3.74 -15.19
N GLN A 138 8.83 2.86 -15.35
CA GLN A 138 8.67 1.50 -15.88
C GLN A 138 8.46 0.44 -14.78
N ASN A 139 8.49 0.82 -13.51
CA ASN A 139 8.32 -0.05 -12.33
C ASN A 139 9.37 -1.17 -12.20
N THR A 140 10.61 -0.96 -12.65
CA THR A 140 11.64 -2.02 -12.62
C THR A 140 12.06 -2.45 -11.21
N ARG A 141 11.88 -1.61 -10.20
CA ARG A 141 12.33 -1.81 -8.81
C ARG A 141 13.80 -2.26 -8.72
N TYR A 142 14.58 -1.81 -9.70
CA TYR A 142 16.01 -2.04 -9.80
C TYR A 142 16.75 -0.72 -9.64
N GLN A 143 17.63 -0.66 -8.65
CA GLN A 143 18.44 0.51 -8.38
C GLN A 143 19.85 0.32 -8.93
N GLU A 144 20.27 1.24 -9.76
CA GLU A 144 21.60 1.26 -10.33
C GLU A 144 22.69 1.41 -9.26
N ARG A 145 23.88 0.81 -9.49
CA ARG A 145 25.01 0.82 -8.55
C ARG A 145 25.33 2.21 -7.99
N ALA A 146 25.42 3.22 -8.84
CA ALA A 146 25.76 4.59 -8.44
C ALA A 146 24.73 5.21 -7.51
N MET A 147 23.46 4.86 -7.69
CA MET A 147 22.34 5.37 -6.87
C MET A 147 22.08 4.50 -5.62
N ALA A 148 22.34 3.21 -5.69
CA ALA A 148 22.20 2.30 -4.54
C ALA A 148 23.20 2.65 -3.44
N GLY A 149 24.46 2.90 -3.78
CA GLY A 149 25.52 3.16 -2.81
C GLY A 149 25.86 1.97 -1.90
N VAL A 150 25.34 0.77 -2.24
CA VAL A 150 25.60 -0.53 -1.61
C VAL A 150 25.89 -1.54 -2.70
N THR A 151 26.89 -2.39 -2.49
CA THR A 151 27.27 -3.47 -3.40
C THR A 151 26.88 -4.83 -2.82
N ALA A 152 26.94 -5.90 -3.61
CA ALA A 152 26.70 -7.26 -3.14
C ALA A 152 27.64 -7.66 -1.98
N ASP A 153 28.91 -7.22 -2.03
CA ASP A 153 29.90 -7.50 -0.97
C ASP A 153 29.64 -6.72 0.33
N ASP A 154 28.85 -5.67 0.27
CA ASP A 154 28.46 -4.86 1.43
C ASP A 154 27.20 -5.41 2.12
N VAL A 155 26.35 -6.12 1.39
CA VAL A 155 25.07 -6.62 1.91
C VAL A 155 25.21 -7.46 3.18
N PRO A 156 26.15 -8.40 3.31
CA PRO A 156 26.35 -9.15 4.55
C PRO A 156 26.74 -8.30 5.77
N LYS A 157 27.21 -7.06 5.55
CA LYS A 157 27.64 -6.12 6.60
C LYS A 157 26.55 -5.14 7.00
N LEU A 158 25.36 -5.22 6.39
CA LEU A 158 24.24 -4.35 6.73
C LEU A 158 23.79 -4.54 8.17
N LYS A 159 23.74 -3.45 8.94
CA LYS A 159 23.27 -3.39 10.31
C LYS A 159 22.27 -2.25 10.48
N LEU A 160 21.40 -2.38 11.47
CA LEU A 160 20.46 -1.33 11.84
C LEU A 160 21.22 -0.05 12.21
N LYS A 161 20.88 1.04 11.54
CA LYS A 161 21.39 2.39 11.82
C LYS A 161 20.44 3.13 12.77
N TRP A 162 19.16 3.16 12.41
CA TRP A 162 18.11 3.76 13.22
C TRP A 162 16.77 3.06 12.99
N SER A 163 15.86 3.22 13.96
CA SER A 163 14.48 2.80 13.89
C SER A 163 13.56 3.97 14.26
N PHE A 164 12.42 4.10 13.58
CA PHE A 164 11.39 5.10 13.86
C PHE A 164 10.08 4.39 14.20
N GLY A 165 9.42 4.78 15.30
CA GLY A 165 8.15 4.20 15.74
C GLY A 165 6.96 5.03 15.26
N PHE A 166 5.95 4.37 14.66
CA PHE A 166 4.69 5.01 14.31
C PHE A 166 3.70 4.91 15.49
N PRO A 167 3.26 6.06 16.06
CA PRO A 167 2.40 6.03 17.24
C PRO A 167 1.06 5.37 16.98
N GLY A 168 0.68 4.37 17.79
CA GLY A 168 -0.62 3.71 17.73
C GLY A 168 -0.86 2.83 16.49
N GLU A 169 0.14 2.60 15.65
CA GLU A 169 -0.02 1.73 14.47
C GLU A 169 0.13 0.25 14.81
N LEU A 170 -0.56 -0.61 14.04
CA LEU A 170 -0.41 -2.06 14.06
C LEU A 170 0.14 -2.61 12.74
N SER A 171 0.17 -1.76 11.72
CA SER A 171 0.81 -2.06 10.44
C SER A 171 1.68 -0.88 10.01
N ALA A 172 2.90 -1.20 9.62
CA ALA A 172 3.81 -0.34 8.91
C ALA A 172 4.00 -0.98 7.52
N ASP A 173 3.10 -0.68 6.57
CA ASP A 173 2.95 -1.38 5.30
C ASP A 173 2.98 -0.46 4.06
N SER A 174 3.15 0.84 4.25
CA SER A 174 3.37 1.77 3.15
C SER A 174 4.75 1.55 2.49
N GLN A 175 4.84 1.76 1.17
CA GLN A 175 6.15 1.74 0.49
C GLN A 175 6.93 3.00 0.84
N PRO A 176 8.15 2.91 1.43
CA PRO A 176 9.00 4.07 1.65
C PRO A 176 9.52 4.65 0.32
N THR A 177 9.63 5.97 0.25
CA THR A 177 10.27 6.72 -0.83
C THR A 177 11.49 7.46 -0.28
N MET A 178 12.60 7.42 -0.99
CA MET A 178 13.82 8.16 -0.63
C MET A 178 14.14 9.19 -1.71
N ALA A 179 14.12 10.47 -1.35
CA ALA A 179 14.42 11.57 -2.28
C ALA A 179 14.92 12.80 -1.52
N GLY A 180 15.90 13.49 -2.06
CA GLY A 180 16.42 14.73 -1.46
C GLY A 180 16.99 14.56 -0.04
N GLY A 181 17.55 13.38 0.27
CA GLY A 181 18.06 13.05 1.60
C GLY A 181 16.98 12.77 2.65
N ARG A 182 15.73 12.59 2.21
CA ARG A 182 14.57 12.29 3.07
C ARG A 182 13.98 10.93 2.77
N VAL A 183 13.30 10.38 3.79
CA VAL A 183 12.40 9.23 3.66
C VAL A 183 10.97 9.73 3.82
N PHE A 184 10.14 9.51 2.81
CA PHE A 184 8.72 9.80 2.85
C PHE A 184 7.96 8.50 3.06
N VAL A 185 7.02 8.48 4.01
CA VAL A 185 6.26 7.27 4.34
C VAL A 185 4.88 7.64 4.90
N GLY A 186 3.86 6.92 4.48
CA GLY A 186 2.50 7.03 4.99
C GLY A 186 2.20 6.03 6.10
N THR A 187 1.08 6.21 6.79
CA THR A 187 0.62 5.31 7.86
C THR A 187 -0.87 4.94 7.71
N GLN A 188 -1.32 3.95 8.46
CA GLN A 188 -2.73 3.54 8.51
C GLN A 188 -3.64 4.61 9.13
N SER A 189 -3.11 5.45 10.03
CA SER A 189 -3.83 6.62 10.57
C SER A 189 -3.86 7.84 9.63
N GLY A 190 -3.23 7.73 8.45
CA GLY A 190 -3.21 8.80 7.45
C GLY A 190 -2.09 9.83 7.63
N THR A 191 -1.20 9.67 8.61
CA THR A 191 -0.06 10.57 8.74
C THR A 191 0.99 10.27 7.68
N VAL A 192 1.40 11.29 6.93
CA VAL A 192 2.57 11.25 6.03
C VAL A 192 3.74 11.89 6.73
N TYR A 193 4.85 11.19 6.82
CA TYR A 193 6.10 11.65 7.42
C TYR A 193 7.14 11.96 6.35
N ALA A 194 7.91 13.01 6.53
CA ALA A 194 9.21 13.21 5.90
C ALA A 194 10.29 13.16 6.97
N LEU A 195 11.13 12.15 6.92
CA LEU A 195 12.20 11.88 7.88
C LEU A 195 13.56 12.16 7.24
N SER A 196 14.56 12.50 8.04
CA SER A 196 15.96 12.50 7.60
C SER A 196 16.40 11.05 7.29
N ALA A 197 16.89 10.79 6.09
CA ALA A 197 17.44 9.48 5.76
C ALA A 197 18.68 9.13 6.58
N ALA A 198 19.41 10.17 7.04
CA ALA A 198 20.63 10.00 7.84
C ALA A 198 20.34 9.64 9.30
N THR A 199 19.32 10.24 9.93
CA THR A 199 19.11 10.18 11.38
C THR A 199 17.74 9.69 11.82
N GLY A 200 16.75 9.64 10.91
CA GLY A 200 15.37 9.30 11.23
C GLY A 200 14.59 10.42 11.94
N CYS A 201 15.17 11.61 12.17
CA CYS A 201 14.42 12.75 12.73
C CYS A 201 13.35 13.25 11.75
N VAL A 202 12.30 13.90 12.26
CA VAL A 202 11.15 14.37 11.48
C VAL A 202 11.41 15.77 10.93
N HIS A 203 11.38 15.92 9.62
CA HIS A 203 11.37 17.23 8.96
C HIS A 203 9.99 17.87 9.04
N TRP A 204 8.97 17.11 8.67
CA TRP A 204 7.57 17.53 8.73
C TRP A 204 6.62 16.34 8.74
N THR A 205 5.39 16.59 9.11
CA THR A 205 4.27 15.64 8.97
C THR A 205 3.09 16.34 8.30
N PHE A 206 2.28 15.54 7.60
CA PHE A 206 1.00 15.94 7.05
C PHE A 206 -0.07 14.92 7.43
N GLN A 207 -1.27 15.37 7.81
CA GLN A 207 -2.39 14.50 8.12
C GLN A 207 -3.33 14.43 6.93
N ALA A 208 -3.37 13.28 6.24
CA ALA A 208 -4.37 12.94 5.24
C ALA A 208 -5.71 12.56 5.90
N GLU A 209 -6.78 12.58 5.13
CA GLU A 209 -8.14 12.27 5.63
C GLU A 209 -8.37 10.77 5.87
N ALA A 210 -7.56 9.92 5.24
CA ALA A 210 -7.64 8.47 5.41
C ALA A 210 -6.24 7.83 5.34
N ALA A 211 -6.17 6.52 5.62
CA ALA A 211 -4.95 5.73 5.59
C ALA A 211 -4.16 5.92 4.28
N VAL A 212 -2.84 6.05 4.40
CA VAL A 212 -1.90 6.20 3.29
C VAL A 212 -1.02 4.96 3.18
N ARG A 213 -1.27 4.14 2.15
CA ARG A 213 -0.46 2.95 1.82
C ARG A 213 0.46 3.19 0.62
N ALA A 214 0.04 4.07 -0.29
CA ALA A 214 0.77 4.39 -1.50
C ALA A 214 2.16 4.97 -1.18
N ALA A 215 3.14 4.72 -2.05
CA ALA A 215 4.40 5.45 -2.00
C ALA A 215 4.18 6.93 -2.37
N VAL A 216 4.95 7.80 -1.75
CA VAL A 216 5.03 9.21 -2.14
C VAL A 216 5.86 9.32 -3.43
N THR A 217 5.40 10.10 -4.39
CA THR A 217 6.17 10.44 -5.59
C THR A 217 6.60 11.89 -5.52
N VAL A 218 7.90 12.14 -5.56
CA VAL A 218 8.46 13.51 -5.53
C VAL A 218 8.79 13.94 -6.96
N ALA A 219 8.27 15.09 -7.38
CA ALA A 219 8.58 15.64 -8.69
C ALA A 219 8.79 17.15 -8.65
N ARG A 220 9.59 17.64 -9.60
CA ARG A 220 9.68 19.05 -9.91
C ARG A 220 8.48 19.43 -10.78
N ILE A 221 7.79 20.48 -10.39
CA ILE A 221 6.76 21.10 -11.22
C ILE A 221 7.15 22.55 -11.52
N ASP A 222 6.89 22.96 -12.76
CA ASP A 222 7.11 24.33 -13.21
C ASP A 222 5.75 25.02 -13.30
N ALA A 223 5.55 26.06 -12.49
CA ALA A 223 4.36 26.86 -12.42
C ALA A 223 4.68 28.32 -12.73
N SER A 224 3.67 29.13 -13.02
CA SER A 224 3.84 30.57 -13.29
C SER A 224 4.57 31.33 -12.15
N ALA A 225 4.45 30.84 -10.91
CA ALA A 225 5.12 31.37 -9.72
C ALA A 225 6.56 30.85 -9.53
N GLY A 226 7.09 30.06 -10.48
CA GLY A 226 8.40 29.43 -10.42
C GLY A 226 8.37 27.92 -10.21
N SER A 227 9.55 27.29 -10.30
CA SER A 227 9.70 25.85 -10.10
C SER A 227 9.71 25.50 -8.61
N ARG A 228 9.02 24.39 -8.27
CA ARG A 228 9.06 23.83 -6.90
C ARG A 228 9.05 22.31 -6.95
N TYR A 229 9.45 21.68 -5.86
CA TYR A 229 9.37 20.23 -5.69
C TYR A 229 8.15 19.86 -4.85
N VAL A 230 7.36 18.93 -5.34
CA VAL A 230 6.09 18.51 -4.77
C VAL A 230 6.11 17.02 -4.48
N ALA A 231 5.62 16.65 -3.30
CA ALA A 231 5.38 15.28 -2.89
C ALA A 231 3.91 14.93 -3.13
N PHE A 232 3.65 13.97 -4.02
CA PHE A 232 2.30 13.51 -4.37
C PHE A 232 1.99 12.19 -3.68
N VAL A 233 0.78 12.08 -3.11
CA VAL A 233 0.34 10.87 -2.42
C VAL A 233 -1.16 10.71 -2.49
N GLY A 234 -1.64 9.46 -2.50
CA GLY A 234 -3.06 9.11 -2.43
C GLY A 234 -3.45 8.45 -1.12
N ASP A 235 -4.71 8.58 -0.71
CA ASP A 235 -5.27 7.96 0.48
C ASP A 235 -6.39 6.95 0.18
N ARG A 236 -6.85 6.23 1.21
CA ARG A 236 -7.93 5.24 1.12
C ARG A 236 -9.34 5.82 1.08
N SER A 237 -9.49 7.13 0.91
CA SER A 237 -10.75 7.82 0.60
C SER A 237 -10.75 8.46 -0.78
N ALA A 238 -9.88 7.95 -1.67
CA ALA A 238 -9.71 8.42 -3.04
C ALA A 238 -9.32 9.91 -3.16
N ASN A 239 -8.67 10.47 -2.13
CA ASN A 239 -8.05 11.78 -2.24
C ASN A 239 -6.61 11.64 -2.72
N VAL A 240 -6.17 12.61 -3.51
CA VAL A 240 -4.79 12.82 -3.93
C VAL A 240 -4.34 14.17 -3.43
N TYR A 241 -3.16 14.20 -2.83
CA TYR A 241 -2.58 15.40 -2.24
C TYR A 241 -1.29 15.75 -2.97
N ALA A 242 -1.11 17.04 -3.21
CA ALA A 242 0.17 17.63 -3.54
C ALA A 242 0.67 18.43 -2.34
N LEU A 243 1.82 18.07 -1.83
CA LEU A 243 2.44 18.69 -0.68
C LEU A 243 3.75 19.35 -1.10
N ASP A 244 4.06 20.53 -0.58
CA ASP A 244 5.41 21.07 -0.74
C ASP A 244 6.43 20.10 -0.16
N GLY A 245 7.35 19.60 -0.99
CA GLY A 245 8.28 18.54 -0.62
C GLY A 245 9.25 18.93 0.50
N SER A 246 9.49 20.24 0.68
CA SER A 246 10.39 20.75 1.72
C SER A 246 9.70 20.99 3.06
N THR A 247 8.44 21.41 3.06
CA THR A 247 7.71 21.84 4.26
C THR A 247 6.52 20.99 4.65
N GLY A 248 6.01 20.15 3.74
CA GLY A 248 4.78 19.38 3.92
C GLY A 248 3.49 20.21 3.80
N ALA A 249 3.58 21.50 3.44
CA ALA A 249 2.41 22.34 3.26
C ALA A 249 1.54 21.84 2.09
N LEU A 250 0.22 21.81 2.30
CA LEU A 250 -0.74 21.42 1.27
C LEU A 250 -0.72 22.44 0.12
N VAL A 251 -0.48 21.96 -1.09
CA VAL A 251 -0.56 22.73 -2.33
C VAL A 251 -1.96 22.64 -2.93
N TRP A 252 -2.43 21.41 -3.15
CA TRP A 252 -3.78 21.11 -3.55
C TRP A 252 -4.19 19.71 -3.08
N LYS A 253 -5.52 19.48 -3.01
CA LYS A 253 -6.15 18.18 -2.79
C LYS A 253 -7.24 17.97 -3.84
N THR A 254 -7.31 16.79 -4.41
CA THR A 254 -8.36 16.39 -5.38
C THR A 254 -8.91 15.02 -5.00
N ARG A 255 -10.24 14.89 -4.92
CA ARG A 255 -10.91 13.61 -4.85
C ARG A 255 -11.09 13.06 -6.26
N VAL A 256 -10.58 11.86 -6.54
CA VAL A 256 -10.54 11.31 -7.91
C VAL A 256 -11.73 10.40 -8.24
N ASP A 257 -12.49 10.01 -7.23
CA ASP A 257 -13.71 9.20 -7.41
C ASP A 257 -14.72 9.48 -6.30
N ASP A 258 -16.02 9.56 -6.65
CA ASP A 258 -17.10 9.90 -5.73
C ASP A 258 -17.73 8.66 -5.08
N HIS A 259 -17.40 7.43 -5.54
CA HIS A 259 -17.91 6.21 -4.96
C HIS A 259 -17.46 6.09 -3.48
N PRO A 260 -18.38 5.76 -2.53
CA PRO A 260 -18.07 5.83 -1.09
C PRO A 260 -16.95 4.89 -0.64
N PHE A 261 -16.75 3.79 -1.37
CA PHE A 261 -15.68 2.84 -1.09
C PHE A 261 -14.44 3.01 -1.97
N ALA A 262 -14.40 4.04 -2.83
CA ALA A 262 -13.24 4.29 -3.69
C ALA A 262 -11.98 4.60 -2.87
N ARG A 263 -10.82 4.14 -3.37
CA ARG A 263 -9.51 4.24 -2.71
C ARG A 263 -8.40 4.48 -3.72
N VAL A 264 -7.38 5.25 -3.35
CA VAL A 264 -6.09 5.27 -4.03
C VAL A 264 -5.10 4.47 -3.18
N THR A 265 -4.73 3.29 -3.66
CA THR A 265 -3.83 2.36 -2.98
C THR A 265 -2.54 2.09 -3.74
N GLY A 266 -2.54 2.29 -5.06
CA GLY A 266 -1.36 2.35 -5.90
C GLY A 266 -0.66 3.71 -5.82
N SER A 267 0.64 3.73 -6.03
CA SER A 267 1.42 4.98 -5.98
C SER A 267 1.19 5.80 -7.25
N PRO A 268 1.00 7.13 -7.15
CA PRO A 268 0.95 8.00 -8.30
C PRO A 268 2.25 7.93 -9.10
N VAL A 269 2.18 8.01 -10.41
CA VAL A 269 3.34 8.11 -11.30
C VAL A 269 3.32 9.48 -11.97
N PHE A 270 4.40 10.23 -11.82
CA PHE A 270 4.57 11.53 -12.47
C PHE A 270 5.28 11.38 -13.81
N HIS A 271 4.70 11.99 -14.84
CA HIS A 271 5.33 12.11 -16.15
C HIS A 271 4.79 13.35 -16.88
N ASP A 272 5.69 14.16 -17.41
CA ASP A 272 5.42 15.32 -18.25
C ASP A 272 4.26 16.21 -17.74
N GLY A 273 4.42 16.70 -16.50
CA GLY A 273 3.43 17.61 -15.88
C GLY A 273 2.12 16.95 -15.44
N ARG A 274 1.99 15.64 -15.56
CA ARG A 274 0.78 14.89 -15.17
C ARG A 274 1.07 13.82 -14.14
N LEU A 275 0.04 13.48 -13.36
CA LEU A 275 0.03 12.35 -12.44
C LEU A 275 -0.93 11.29 -12.95
N TYR A 276 -0.49 10.06 -12.99
CA TYR A 276 -1.28 8.89 -13.39
C TYR A 276 -1.45 7.97 -12.20
N MET A 277 -2.68 7.54 -11.90
CA MET A 277 -2.97 6.65 -10.79
C MET A 277 -4.20 5.81 -11.01
N GLY A 278 -4.19 4.60 -10.47
CA GLY A 278 -5.33 3.71 -10.43
C GLY A 278 -6.27 4.03 -9.28
N VAL A 279 -7.55 3.76 -9.49
CA VAL A 279 -8.59 3.81 -8.46
C VAL A 279 -9.07 2.39 -8.16
N ALA A 280 -9.01 2.04 -6.90
CA ALA A 280 -9.46 0.78 -6.31
C ALA A 280 -10.65 1.00 -5.38
N SER A 281 -11.14 -0.06 -4.75
CA SER A 281 -12.28 0.03 -3.84
C SER A 281 -12.15 -0.93 -2.65
N GLY A 282 -12.96 -0.67 -1.62
CA GLY A 282 -13.26 -1.60 -0.54
C GLY A 282 -14.68 -2.18 -0.62
N GLU A 283 -15.40 -1.94 -1.72
CA GLU A 283 -16.77 -2.42 -1.90
C GLU A 283 -16.85 -3.96 -1.94
N GLU A 284 -15.80 -4.60 -2.42
CA GLU A 284 -15.60 -6.05 -2.35
C GLU A 284 -15.88 -6.61 -0.94
N THR A 285 -15.41 -5.90 0.10
CA THR A 285 -15.66 -6.28 1.51
C THR A 285 -17.09 -5.93 1.94
N ALA A 286 -17.62 -4.77 1.52
CA ALA A 286 -18.99 -4.36 1.81
C ALA A 286 -20.00 -5.34 1.22
N GLY A 287 -19.67 -6.01 0.12
CA GLY A 287 -20.45 -7.10 -0.49
C GLY A 287 -20.73 -8.27 0.44
N SER A 288 -20.06 -8.41 1.58
CA SER A 288 -20.36 -9.44 2.58
C SER A 288 -21.68 -9.21 3.33
N THR A 289 -22.27 -8.02 3.27
CA THR A 289 -23.47 -7.62 4.04
C THR A 289 -24.72 -7.86 3.21
N ALA A 290 -25.69 -8.58 3.75
CA ALA A 290 -26.88 -9.06 3.02
C ALA A 290 -27.82 -7.94 2.55
N ASP A 291 -27.91 -6.83 3.27
CA ASP A 291 -28.72 -5.65 2.95
C ASP A 291 -27.97 -4.60 2.10
N TYR A 292 -26.69 -4.85 1.79
CA TYR A 292 -25.91 -3.99 0.91
C TYR A 292 -26.27 -4.25 -0.56
N GLN A 293 -26.60 -3.18 -1.30
CA GLN A 293 -26.89 -3.25 -2.74
C GLN A 293 -25.60 -3.42 -3.55
N CYS A 294 -25.05 -4.61 -3.48
CA CYS A 294 -23.78 -4.94 -4.13
C CYS A 294 -23.92 -5.17 -5.63
N CYS A 295 -23.04 -4.74 -6.51
CA CYS A 295 -21.97 -3.79 -6.28
C CYS A 295 -21.96 -2.79 -7.43
N THR A 296 -21.48 -1.58 -7.21
CA THR A 296 -21.58 -0.49 -8.20
C THR A 296 -20.25 0.19 -8.51
N PHE A 297 -19.18 -0.16 -7.82
CA PHE A 297 -17.86 0.40 -8.07
C PHE A 297 -17.32 -0.01 -9.45
N ARG A 298 -16.64 0.93 -10.08
CA ARG A 298 -15.93 0.74 -11.35
C ARG A 298 -14.48 1.12 -11.19
N GLY A 299 -13.56 0.19 -11.40
CA GLY A 299 -12.13 0.48 -11.49
C GLY A 299 -11.85 1.56 -12.53
N SER A 300 -10.85 2.38 -12.33
CA SER A 300 -10.50 3.43 -13.30
C SER A 300 -9.01 3.79 -13.22
N LEU A 301 -8.51 4.33 -14.33
CA LEU A 301 -7.24 5.05 -14.38
C LEU A 301 -7.55 6.55 -14.53
N VAL A 302 -6.82 7.38 -13.79
CA VAL A 302 -7.02 8.83 -13.75
C VAL A 302 -5.71 9.55 -14.07
N ALA A 303 -5.77 10.61 -14.87
CA ALA A 303 -4.70 11.57 -15.04
C ALA A 303 -5.11 12.93 -14.45
N LEU A 304 -4.22 13.49 -13.63
CA LEU A 304 -4.37 14.84 -13.08
C LEU A 304 -3.25 15.75 -13.61
N ASP A 305 -3.57 17.02 -13.79
CA ASP A 305 -2.56 18.07 -13.95
C ASP A 305 -1.78 18.23 -12.63
N ALA A 306 -0.47 18.11 -12.68
CA ALA A 306 0.36 18.08 -11.48
C ALA A 306 0.47 19.46 -10.77
N VAL A 307 0.23 20.55 -11.49
CA VAL A 307 0.30 21.92 -10.94
C VAL A 307 -0.97 22.27 -10.18
N THR A 308 -2.12 21.93 -10.75
CA THR A 308 -3.44 22.38 -10.28
C THR A 308 -4.25 21.30 -9.56
N GLY A 309 -3.94 20.02 -9.79
CA GLY A 309 -4.74 18.88 -9.33
C GLY A 309 -6.01 18.67 -10.16
N ALA A 310 -6.22 19.44 -11.24
CA ALA A 310 -7.38 19.28 -12.09
C ALA A 310 -7.34 17.94 -12.84
N ARG A 311 -8.50 17.28 -12.93
CA ARG A 311 -8.61 16.02 -13.68
C ARG A 311 -8.51 16.29 -15.18
N VAL A 312 -7.48 15.72 -15.82
CA VAL A 312 -7.28 15.78 -17.28
C VAL A 312 -8.20 14.78 -17.98
N TRP A 313 -8.17 13.53 -17.50
CA TRP A 313 -9.09 12.48 -17.94
C TRP A 313 -9.27 11.41 -16.86
N LYS A 314 -10.36 10.65 -16.98
CA LYS A 314 -10.64 9.45 -16.19
C LYS A 314 -11.28 8.40 -17.09
N THR A 315 -10.75 7.19 -17.08
CA THR A 315 -11.26 6.09 -17.90
C THR A 315 -11.57 4.90 -17.03
N TYR A 316 -12.82 4.43 -17.10
CA TYR A 316 -13.27 3.25 -16.37
C TYR A 316 -12.83 1.97 -17.05
N THR A 317 -12.52 0.95 -16.25
CA THR A 317 -12.12 -0.38 -16.72
C THR A 317 -13.29 -1.23 -17.18
N ILE A 318 -14.48 -0.98 -16.65
CA ILE A 318 -15.71 -1.74 -16.96
C ILE A 318 -16.87 -0.81 -17.27
N GLU A 319 -17.93 -1.41 -17.84
CA GLU A 319 -19.17 -0.70 -18.19
C GLU A 319 -19.92 -0.22 -16.93
N GLU A 320 -20.94 0.62 -17.12
CA GLU A 320 -21.75 1.13 -16.02
C GLU A 320 -22.64 0.02 -15.46
N PRO A 321 -22.65 -0.16 -14.12
CA PRO A 321 -23.48 -1.18 -13.46
C PRO A 321 -24.98 -0.96 -13.71
N THR A 322 -25.68 -2.04 -13.99
CA THR A 322 -27.14 -2.07 -14.15
C THR A 322 -27.77 -2.98 -13.10
N PRO A 323 -29.07 -2.77 -12.75
CA PRO A 323 -29.79 -3.65 -11.86
C PRO A 323 -29.77 -5.10 -12.35
N ARG A 324 -29.51 -6.05 -11.42
CA ARG A 324 -29.50 -7.50 -11.65
C ARG A 324 -30.62 -8.18 -10.86
N ALA A 325 -30.50 -9.49 -10.63
CA ALA A 325 -31.39 -10.20 -9.74
C ALA A 325 -31.29 -9.68 -8.30
N LYS A 326 -32.31 -9.94 -7.49
CA LYS A 326 -32.23 -9.72 -6.04
C LYS A 326 -31.52 -10.91 -5.39
N ASN A 327 -30.80 -10.65 -4.31
CA ASN A 327 -30.22 -11.68 -3.48
C ASN A 327 -31.29 -12.43 -2.65
N LYS A 328 -30.87 -13.45 -1.89
CA LYS A 328 -31.77 -14.25 -1.03
C LYS A 328 -32.49 -13.43 0.05
N ALA A 329 -31.94 -12.29 0.44
CA ALA A 329 -32.54 -11.36 1.40
C ALA A 329 -33.51 -10.35 0.74
N GLY A 330 -33.68 -10.39 -0.57
CA GLY A 330 -34.53 -9.47 -1.34
C GLY A 330 -33.83 -8.16 -1.74
N THR A 331 -32.54 -8.00 -1.44
CA THR A 331 -31.76 -6.80 -1.76
C THR A 331 -31.33 -6.81 -3.24
N GLN A 332 -31.43 -5.64 -3.89
CA GLN A 332 -31.08 -5.47 -5.29
C GLN A 332 -29.57 -5.63 -5.49
N LEU A 333 -29.15 -6.50 -6.41
CA LEU A 333 -27.77 -6.61 -6.89
C LEU A 333 -27.57 -5.79 -8.16
N TRP A 334 -26.34 -5.34 -8.34
CA TRP A 334 -25.91 -4.52 -9.50
C TRP A 334 -24.69 -5.17 -10.18
N GLY A 335 -24.45 -4.83 -11.43
CA GLY A 335 -23.26 -5.27 -12.17
C GLY A 335 -23.28 -4.91 -13.66
N PRO A 336 -22.10 -5.04 -14.35
CA PRO A 336 -20.81 -5.46 -13.81
C PRO A 336 -20.23 -4.46 -12.80
N SER A 337 -19.47 -4.93 -11.83
CA SER A 337 -18.77 -4.09 -10.85
C SER A 337 -17.39 -4.67 -10.56
N GLY A 338 -16.43 -3.83 -10.16
CA GLY A 338 -15.07 -4.26 -9.81
C GLY A 338 -14.01 -3.81 -10.82
N ALA A 339 -13.16 -4.72 -11.25
CA ALA A 339 -11.98 -4.49 -12.08
C ALA A 339 -11.13 -3.30 -11.62
N PRO A 340 -10.78 -3.22 -10.31
CA PRO A 340 -10.03 -2.12 -9.72
C PRO A 340 -8.61 -2.05 -10.28
N ILE A 341 -8.01 -0.86 -10.32
CA ILE A 341 -6.57 -0.66 -10.51
C ILE A 341 -5.99 -0.25 -9.16
N TRP A 342 -5.32 -1.17 -8.46
CA TRP A 342 -4.80 -0.95 -7.11
C TRP A 342 -3.28 -1.04 -6.98
N SER A 343 -2.59 -1.15 -8.12
CA SER A 343 -1.15 -1.09 -8.31
C SER A 343 -0.72 0.20 -9.02
N SER A 344 0.58 0.50 -9.06
CA SER A 344 1.14 1.65 -9.76
C SER A 344 1.18 1.39 -11.27
N PRO A 345 0.73 2.32 -12.13
CA PRO A 345 0.85 2.16 -13.58
C PRO A 345 2.30 2.27 -14.06
N ALA A 346 2.59 1.77 -15.26
CA ALA A 346 3.87 1.95 -15.94
C ALA A 346 3.70 2.85 -17.16
N ILE A 347 4.66 3.74 -17.41
CA ILE A 347 4.64 4.68 -18.54
C ILE A 347 5.54 4.19 -19.67
N ASP A 348 5.01 4.20 -20.87
CA ASP A 348 5.71 3.95 -22.13
C ASP A 348 5.70 5.19 -23.01
N VAL A 349 6.74 5.98 -22.91
CA VAL A 349 6.88 7.21 -23.69
C VAL A 349 6.98 6.92 -25.19
N GLN A 350 7.61 5.80 -25.56
CA GLN A 350 7.81 5.43 -26.97
C GLN A 350 6.47 5.16 -27.68
N ARG A 351 5.47 4.61 -26.98
CA ARG A 351 4.15 4.31 -27.54
C ARG A 351 3.09 5.31 -27.14
N ASN A 352 3.43 6.36 -26.42
CA ASN A 352 2.47 7.26 -25.80
C ASN A 352 1.39 6.49 -25.01
N ALA A 353 1.82 5.50 -24.21
CA ALA A 353 0.92 4.61 -23.49
C ALA A 353 1.20 4.58 -21.99
N VAL A 354 0.17 4.29 -21.21
CA VAL A 354 0.25 3.94 -19.80
C VAL A 354 -0.39 2.58 -19.60
N TYR A 355 0.33 1.68 -18.94
CA TYR A 355 -0.12 0.32 -18.67
C TYR A 355 -0.50 0.15 -17.22
N ALA A 356 -1.62 -0.53 -16.99
CA ALA A 356 -2.09 -0.92 -15.67
C ALA A 356 -2.50 -2.39 -15.67
N THR A 357 -2.51 -2.98 -14.48
CA THR A 357 -3.11 -4.29 -14.23
C THR A 357 -4.35 -4.12 -13.37
N THR A 358 -5.38 -4.93 -13.61
CA THR A 358 -6.66 -4.87 -12.92
C THR A 358 -6.88 -6.05 -11.98
N GLY A 359 -7.70 -5.88 -10.98
CA GLY A 359 -8.25 -6.96 -10.18
C GLY A 359 -9.54 -7.54 -10.77
N ASN A 360 -10.15 -8.44 -10.01
CA ASN A 360 -11.35 -9.19 -10.36
C ASN A 360 -12.61 -8.31 -10.46
N ASN A 361 -13.66 -8.84 -11.05
CA ASN A 361 -15.00 -8.30 -10.87
C ASN A 361 -15.51 -8.61 -9.44
N TYR A 362 -16.38 -7.73 -8.90
CA TYR A 362 -17.09 -7.98 -7.65
C TYR A 362 -18.44 -8.65 -7.89
N THR A 363 -19.08 -8.32 -9.03
CA THR A 363 -20.34 -8.91 -9.50
C THR A 363 -20.35 -8.98 -11.03
N GLY A 364 -20.96 -10.02 -11.57
CA GLY A 364 -21.13 -10.20 -13.02
C GLY A 364 -22.12 -9.20 -13.67
N PRO A 365 -22.21 -9.22 -15.01
CA PRO A 365 -21.57 -10.18 -15.90
C PRO A 365 -20.06 -9.99 -15.99
N ALA A 366 -19.34 -11.08 -16.33
CA ALA A 366 -17.90 -11.04 -16.49
C ALA A 366 -17.47 -9.96 -17.49
N SER A 367 -16.40 -9.25 -17.14
CA SER A 367 -15.76 -8.23 -17.97
C SER A 367 -14.47 -8.79 -18.56
N GLU A 368 -14.16 -8.44 -19.80
CA GLU A 368 -12.88 -8.79 -20.43
C GLU A 368 -11.70 -7.94 -19.92
N ARG A 369 -11.95 -7.02 -19.00
CA ARG A 369 -10.95 -6.11 -18.41
C ARG A 369 -10.77 -6.26 -16.91
N SER A 370 -11.35 -7.31 -16.31
CA SER A 370 -10.96 -7.80 -14.99
C SER A 370 -9.78 -8.76 -15.13
N ASP A 371 -8.92 -8.83 -14.11
CA ASP A 371 -7.73 -9.70 -14.08
C ASP A 371 -6.90 -9.60 -15.36
N ALA A 372 -6.66 -8.38 -15.80
CA ALA A 372 -6.16 -8.07 -17.12
C ALA A 372 -4.97 -7.09 -17.08
N PHE A 373 -4.17 -7.15 -18.15
CA PHE A 373 -3.34 -6.01 -18.55
C PHE A 373 -4.17 -5.07 -19.42
N VAL A 374 -4.11 -3.79 -19.14
CA VAL A 374 -4.83 -2.77 -19.90
C VAL A 374 -3.87 -1.66 -20.30
N ALA A 375 -3.87 -1.31 -21.58
CA ALA A 375 -3.12 -0.19 -22.13
C ALA A 375 -4.05 0.99 -22.39
N PHE A 376 -3.64 2.17 -21.96
CA PHE A 376 -4.35 3.42 -22.17
C PHE A 376 -3.46 4.40 -22.95
N ASP A 377 -4.03 5.19 -23.82
CA ASP A 377 -3.34 6.33 -24.42
C ASP A 377 -2.96 7.34 -23.34
N LEU A 378 -1.70 7.70 -23.27
CA LEU A 378 -1.14 8.56 -22.22
C LEU A 378 -1.76 9.96 -22.22
N ALA A 379 -2.09 10.50 -23.39
CA ALA A 379 -2.62 11.86 -23.54
C ALA A 379 -4.12 11.94 -23.23
N THR A 380 -4.91 10.94 -23.69
CA THR A 380 -6.37 10.99 -23.73
C THR A 380 -7.06 10.01 -22.78
N GLY A 381 -6.34 9.00 -22.29
CA GLY A 381 -6.89 7.92 -21.47
C GLY A 381 -7.69 6.87 -22.26
N LYS A 382 -7.79 6.97 -23.59
CA LYS A 382 -8.50 5.97 -24.40
C LYS A 382 -7.85 4.59 -24.22
N ILE A 383 -8.66 3.55 -23.98
CA ILE A 383 -8.16 2.17 -23.94
C ILE A 383 -7.68 1.79 -25.35
N LEU A 384 -6.41 1.40 -25.44
CA LEU A 384 -5.77 0.95 -26.68
C LEU A 384 -5.99 -0.55 -26.89
N TRP A 385 -5.77 -1.33 -25.85
CA TRP A 385 -6.02 -2.79 -25.82
C TRP A 385 -6.15 -3.29 -24.39
N SER A 386 -6.71 -4.49 -24.22
CA SER A 386 -6.72 -5.25 -22.97
C SER A 386 -6.43 -6.74 -23.23
N ARG A 387 -5.83 -7.40 -22.23
CA ARG A 387 -5.59 -8.86 -22.24
C ARG A 387 -5.95 -9.43 -20.88
N GLN A 388 -7.08 -10.12 -20.82
CA GLN A 388 -7.55 -10.81 -19.63
C GLN A 388 -6.75 -12.11 -19.42
N MET A 389 -6.35 -12.39 -18.17
CA MET A 389 -5.60 -13.59 -17.79
C MET A 389 -6.45 -14.61 -17.04
N THR A 390 -7.46 -14.15 -16.30
CA THR A 390 -8.41 -15.01 -15.58
C THR A 390 -9.84 -14.58 -15.93
N PRO A 391 -10.52 -15.29 -16.82
CA PRO A 391 -11.91 -14.98 -17.16
C PRO A 391 -12.87 -15.43 -16.06
N SER A 392 -14.02 -14.74 -15.95
CA SER A 392 -15.12 -15.10 -15.05
C SER A 392 -14.77 -15.11 -13.55
N ASP A 393 -13.81 -14.31 -13.15
CA ASP A 393 -13.49 -14.10 -11.74
C ASP A 393 -14.41 -13.00 -11.15
N ASP A 394 -15.64 -13.41 -10.81
CA ASP A 394 -16.66 -12.53 -10.22
C ASP A 394 -16.73 -12.80 -8.71
N TRP A 395 -15.73 -12.30 -7.97
CA TRP A 395 -15.55 -12.59 -6.55
C TRP A 395 -15.77 -11.34 -5.67
N ASN A 396 -16.41 -11.55 -4.54
CA ASN A 396 -16.45 -10.61 -3.41
C ASN A 396 -16.41 -11.39 -2.08
N THR A 397 -16.23 -10.69 -0.96
CA THR A 397 -16.06 -11.33 0.36
C THR A 397 -17.22 -12.25 0.77
N SER A 398 -18.45 -12.02 0.25
CA SER A 398 -19.58 -12.93 0.47
C SER A 398 -19.31 -14.35 -0.02
N CYS A 399 -18.48 -14.54 -1.01
CA CYS A 399 -18.16 -15.88 -1.55
C CYS A 399 -17.44 -16.79 -0.54
N ARG A 400 -16.87 -16.21 0.53
CA ARG A 400 -16.27 -16.95 1.64
C ARG A 400 -17.23 -17.26 2.80
N LEU A 401 -18.40 -16.64 2.80
CA LEU A 401 -19.37 -16.80 3.89
C LEU A 401 -20.24 -18.03 3.63
N PRO A 402 -20.75 -18.69 4.69
CA PRO A 402 -21.61 -19.88 4.52
C PRO A 402 -22.88 -19.62 3.73
N ASP A 403 -23.47 -18.43 3.85
CA ASP A 403 -24.71 -18.06 3.17
C ASP A 403 -24.50 -17.55 1.74
N GLN A 404 -23.29 -17.08 1.42
CA GLN A 404 -22.89 -16.58 0.09
C GLN A 404 -23.90 -15.60 -0.52
N VAL A 405 -24.45 -14.72 0.30
CA VAL A 405 -25.67 -13.96 0.01
C VAL A 405 -25.55 -13.06 -1.24
N ASN A 406 -24.38 -12.46 -1.47
CA ASN A 406 -24.07 -11.59 -2.61
C ASN A 406 -23.01 -12.18 -3.56
N CYS A 407 -22.67 -13.45 -3.39
CA CYS A 407 -21.71 -14.12 -4.26
C CYS A 407 -22.37 -14.50 -5.59
N THR A 408 -21.87 -13.97 -6.69
CA THR A 408 -22.40 -14.26 -8.03
C THR A 408 -21.71 -15.45 -8.68
N ASN A 409 -20.48 -15.76 -8.30
CA ASN A 409 -19.75 -16.94 -8.76
C ASN A 409 -18.98 -17.58 -7.58
N LYS A 410 -19.51 -18.68 -7.04
CA LYS A 410 -18.92 -19.40 -5.91
C LYS A 410 -17.55 -20.03 -6.21
N ASP A 411 -17.26 -20.25 -7.48
CA ASP A 411 -16.03 -20.89 -7.94
C ASP A 411 -14.97 -19.85 -8.40
N ALA A 412 -15.27 -18.56 -8.26
CA ALA A 412 -14.35 -17.47 -8.58
C ALA A 412 -13.12 -17.49 -7.64
N PRO A 413 -11.90 -17.46 -8.20
CA PRO A 413 -10.69 -17.73 -7.43
C PRO A 413 -10.07 -16.50 -6.72
N ASP A 414 -10.52 -15.27 -7.01
CA ASP A 414 -9.90 -14.01 -6.57
C ASP A 414 -8.42 -13.90 -7.00
N PHE A 415 -8.18 -13.97 -8.31
CA PHE A 415 -6.84 -13.95 -8.88
C PHE A 415 -6.39 -12.58 -9.41
N ASP A 416 -6.66 -11.55 -8.64
CA ASP A 416 -6.20 -10.19 -8.94
C ASP A 416 -4.75 -10.08 -9.41
N PHE A 417 -4.48 -9.04 -10.19
CA PHE A 417 -3.14 -8.45 -10.29
C PHE A 417 -2.93 -7.38 -9.22
N ALA A 418 -2.27 -7.76 -8.13
CA ALA A 418 -1.75 -6.79 -7.16
C ALA A 418 -0.39 -6.23 -7.59
N SER A 419 0.34 -6.98 -8.41
CA SER A 419 1.63 -6.58 -8.95
C SER A 419 1.47 -5.54 -10.06
N PRO A 420 2.18 -4.41 -10.00
CA PRO A 420 2.31 -3.49 -11.11
C PRO A 420 2.92 -4.14 -12.34
N PRO A 421 2.55 -3.71 -13.56
CA PRO A 421 3.26 -4.13 -14.75
C PRO A 421 4.67 -3.50 -14.78
N ILE A 422 5.65 -4.29 -15.15
CA ILE A 422 7.05 -3.86 -15.37
C ILE A 422 7.27 -3.78 -16.87
N LEU A 423 7.66 -2.61 -17.40
CA LEU A 423 8.06 -2.46 -18.79
C LEU A 423 9.57 -2.62 -18.92
N VAL A 424 10.01 -3.60 -19.72
CA VAL A 424 11.41 -3.93 -19.91
C VAL A 424 11.80 -4.08 -21.38
N SER A 425 13.07 -3.81 -21.70
CA SER A 425 13.67 -4.13 -22.98
C SER A 425 14.29 -5.53 -22.94
N LEU A 426 14.05 -6.34 -23.97
CA LEU A 426 14.53 -7.73 -24.07
C LEU A 426 15.79 -7.86 -24.95
N GLY A 427 16.45 -6.79 -25.34
CA GLY A 427 17.47 -6.81 -26.39
C GLY A 427 16.83 -6.94 -27.80
N ASN A 428 17.67 -6.82 -28.85
CA ASN A 428 17.21 -6.86 -30.27
C ASN A 428 15.98 -5.98 -30.59
N GLY A 429 15.74 -4.91 -29.83
CA GLY A 429 14.64 -3.99 -30.02
C GLY A 429 13.28 -4.51 -29.54
N ARG A 430 13.18 -5.72 -28.99
CA ARG A 430 11.95 -6.25 -28.40
C ARG A 430 11.76 -5.75 -26.99
N ARG A 431 10.49 -5.69 -26.55
CA ARG A 431 10.11 -5.26 -25.21
C ARG A 431 9.10 -6.24 -24.59
N ALA A 432 8.94 -6.19 -23.28
CA ALA A 432 7.92 -6.96 -22.59
C ALA A 432 7.28 -6.13 -21.47
N LEU A 433 6.00 -6.39 -21.23
CA LEU A 433 5.29 -6.06 -19.99
C LEU A 433 5.22 -7.33 -19.15
N VAL A 434 5.76 -7.28 -17.94
CA VAL A 434 5.83 -8.44 -17.04
C VAL A 434 5.07 -8.13 -15.75
N ALA A 435 4.17 -9.03 -15.32
CA ALA A 435 3.55 -8.96 -14.00
C ALA A 435 3.23 -10.36 -13.47
N GLY A 436 3.35 -10.52 -12.16
CA GLY A 436 2.85 -11.70 -11.46
C GLY A 436 1.39 -11.52 -11.02
N GLN A 437 0.67 -12.62 -10.86
CA GLN A 437 -0.74 -12.65 -10.49
C GLN A 437 -0.96 -13.52 -9.24
N LYS A 438 -2.01 -13.28 -8.47
CA LYS A 438 -2.43 -14.13 -7.35
C LYS A 438 -2.65 -15.59 -7.74
N SER A 439 -2.86 -15.88 -9.03
CA SER A 439 -2.94 -17.24 -9.58
C SER A 439 -1.64 -18.05 -9.45
N GLY A 440 -0.54 -17.42 -9.04
CA GLY A 440 0.79 -18.05 -9.03
C GLY A 440 1.43 -18.13 -10.41
N VAL A 441 0.92 -17.39 -11.39
CA VAL A 441 1.48 -17.30 -12.75
C VAL A 441 2.13 -15.93 -12.94
N VAL A 442 3.31 -15.93 -13.56
CA VAL A 442 3.97 -14.73 -14.08
C VAL A 442 3.73 -14.67 -15.57
N HIS A 443 3.28 -13.51 -16.04
CA HIS A 443 2.91 -13.27 -17.44
C HIS A 443 3.87 -12.27 -18.07
N ALA A 444 4.23 -12.48 -19.32
CA ALA A 444 4.94 -11.51 -20.14
C ALA A 444 4.21 -11.29 -21.46
N LEU A 445 3.96 -10.05 -21.80
CA LEU A 445 3.21 -9.61 -22.96
C LEU A 445 4.06 -8.68 -23.84
N ASP A 446 3.85 -8.72 -25.14
CA ASP A 446 4.47 -7.80 -26.09
C ASP A 446 3.66 -6.50 -26.18
N PRO A 447 4.18 -5.36 -25.65
CA PRO A 447 3.47 -4.09 -25.71
C PRO A 447 3.38 -3.53 -27.13
N ASP A 448 4.23 -3.98 -28.05
CA ASP A 448 4.30 -3.54 -29.45
C ASP A 448 3.34 -4.31 -30.36
N ARG A 449 2.72 -5.38 -29.84
CA ARG A 449 1.74 -6.24 -30.53
C ARG A 449 0.44 -6.40 -29.72
N ASP A 450 -0.11 -5.28 -29.26
CA ASP A 450 -1.40 -5.21 -28.54
C ASP A 450 -1.51 -6.21 -27.38
N GLY A 451 -0.41 -6.37 -26.62
CA GLY A 451 -0.37 -7.28 -25.48
C GLY A 451 -0.38 -8.76 -25.85
N GLN A 452 0.13 -9.15 -27.03
CA GLN A 452 0.31 -10.57 -27.36
C GLN A 452 1.15 -11.27 -26.28
N ILE A 453 0.69 -12.42 -25.78
CA ILE A 453 1.41 -13.19 -24.77
C ILE A 453 2.72 -13.70 -25.37
N LEU A 454 3.84 -13.36 -24.74
CA LEU A 454 5.16 -13.88 -25.04
C LEU A 454 5.42 -15.18 -24.33
N TRP A 455 5.14 -15.22 -23.03
CA TRP A 455 5.23 -16.43 -22.21
C TRP A 455 4.40 -16.27 -20.92
N GLN A 456 4.08 -17.42 -20.33
CA GLN A 456 3.44 -17.55 -19.03
C GLN A 456 4.16 -18.63 -18.24
N GLN A 457 4.54 -18.35 -17.01
CA GLN A 457 5.24 -19.31 -16.15
C GLN A 457 4.53 -19.43 -14.81
N ARG A 458 4.03 -20.63 -14.50
CA ARG A 458 3.52 -20.93 -13.16
C ARG A 458 4.68 -21.13 -12.20
N VAL A 459 4.68 -20.40 -11.09
CA VAL A 459 5.67 -20.49 -10.01
C VAL A 459 5.08 -21.01 -8.71
N GLY A 460 3.74 -21.02 -8.57
CA GLY A 460 3.07 -21.42 -7.33
C GLY A 460 1.65 -21.92 -7.50
N LYS A 461 1.03 -22.25 -6.37
CA LYS A 461 -0.36 -22.73 -6.28
C LYS A 461 -1.36 -21.62 -6.60
N GLY A 462 -1.07 -20.42 -6.11
CA GLY A 462 -1.99 -19.30 -6.11
C GLY A 462 -3.00 -19.34 -4.97
N GLY A 463 -3.89 -18.33 -4.97
CA GLY A 463 -4.96 -18.16 -3.99
C GLY A 463 -5.11 -16.69 -3.59
N ILE A 464 -6.14 -16.39 -2.83
CA ILE A 464 -6.50 -15.02 -2.41
C ILE A 464 -5.33 -14.27 -1.72
N ASN A 465 -4.56 -14.98 -0.88
CA ASN A 465 -3.32 -14.50 -0.27
C ASN A 465 -2.11 -15.28 -0.79
N GLY A 466 -2.29 -16.09 -1.81
CA GLY A 466 -1.26 -16.88 -2.49
C GLY A 466 -0.70 -16.19 -3.73
N GLY A 467 0.08 -16.91 -4.50
CA GLY A 467 0.65 -16.41 -5.75
C GLY A 467 1.61 -15.23 -5.57
N VAL A 468 1.69 -14.39 -6.60
CA VAL A 468 2.55 -13.19 -6.60
C VAL A 468 1.73 -11.99 -6.16
N GLN A 469 2.01 -11.47 -4.97
CA GLN A 469 1.14 -10.48 -4.32
C GLN A 469 1.44 -9.03 -4.73
N TRP A 470 2.65 -8.50 -4.46
CA TRP A 470 2.81 -7.04 -4.47
C TRP A 470 3.68 -6.48 -5.59
N GLY A 471 4.64 -7.20 -6.03
CA GLY A 471 5.46 -6.73 -7.14
C GLY A 471 6.83 -7.39 -7.20
N SER A 472 7.27 -7.55 -8.43
CA SER A 472 8.56 -8.12 -8.79
C SER A 472 9.58 -7.02 -9.08
N ALA A 473 10.87 -7.38 -9.19
CA ALA A 473 11.94 -6.50 -9.66
C ALA A 473 12.62 -7.10 -10.90
N SER A 474 13.21 -6.25 -11.75
CA SER A 474 13.90 -6.72 -12.95
C SER A 474 15.20 -5.97 -13.18
N ASP A 475 16.28 -6.71 -13.45
CA ASP A 475 17.60 -6.19 -13.81
C ASP A 475 17.83 -6.08 -15.33
N GLY A 476 16.76 -6.29 -16.13
CA GLY A 476 16.84 -6.28 -17.59
C GLY A 476 17.22 -7.64 -18.22
N SER A 477 17.62 -8.63 -17.41
CA SER A 477 17.91 -10.01 -17.85
C SER A 477 16.94 -11.01 -17.23
N ASN A 478 16.63 -10.82 -15.97
CA ASN A 478 15.73 -11.65 -15.19
C ASN A 478 14.64 -10.81 -14.52
N VAL A 479 13.56 -11.47 -14.17
CA VAL A 479 12.55 -10.96 -13.20
C VAL A 479 12.66 -11.79 -11.91
N TYR A 480 12.74 -11.09 -10.77
CA TYR A 480 12.82 -11.66 -9.43
C TYR A 480 11.44 -11.60 -8.81
N VAL A 481 10.91 -12.76 -8.43
CA VAL A 481 9.50 -12.94 -8.05
C VAL A 481 9.43 -13.50 -6.64
N ALA A 482 8.79 -12.77 -5.74
CA ALA A 482 8.43 -13.26 -4.41
C ALA A 482 7.08 -13.98 -4.50
N LEU A 483 7.07 -15.25 -4.12
CA LEU A 483 5.88 -16.09 -4.11
C LEU A 483 5.35 -16.22 -2.68
N SER A 484 4.13 -15.75 -2.45
CA SER A 484 3.45 -15.86 -1.17
C SER A 484 3.05 -17.30 -0.86
N ASP A 485 2.12 -17.84 -1.62
CA ASP A 485 1.46 -19.13 -1.38
C ASP A 485 1.15 -19.37 0.11
N LEU A 486 0.64 -18.31 0.76
CA LEU A 486 0.30 -18.28 2.18
C LEU A 486 -0.76 -19.33 2.48
N GLY A 487 -0.37 -20.37 3.18
CA GLY A 487 -1.28 -21.35 3.76
C GLY A 487 -2.02 -20.81 4.98
N ARG A 488 -3.17 -21.39 5.29
CA ARG A 488 -3.96 -21.05 6.48
C ARG A 488 -4.50 -22.31 7.14
N ILE A 489 -4.36 -22.39 8.45
CA ILE A 489 -4.87 -23.49 9.27
C ILE A 489 -6.05 -23.03 10.13
N PRO A 490 -7.08 -23.88 10.34
CA PRO A 490 -8.21 -23.56 11.21
C PRO A 490 -7.79 -23.38 12.67
N VAL A 491 -8.38 -22.39 13.33
CA VAL A 491 -8.27 -22.27 14.80
C VAL A 491 -9.27 -23.23 15.43
N PRO A 492 -8.86 -24.13 16.34
CA PRO A 492 -9.74 -25.12 16.97
C PRO A 492 -10.99 -24.44 17.58
N ASN A 493 -12.17 -25.03 17.33
CA ASN A 493 -13.46 -24.55 17.81
C ASN A 493 -13.80 -23.09 17.42
N SER A 494 -13.31 -22.58 16.30
CA SER A 494 -13.56 -21.24 15.75
C SER A 494 -13.73 -21.34 14.24
N GLN A 495 -14.41 -20.37 13.61
CA GLN A 495 -14.41 -20.19 12.16
C GLN A 495 -13.18 -19.40 11.67
N ALA A 496 -12.37 -18.92 12.60
CA ALA A 496 -11.16 -18.18 12.26
C ALA A 496 -10.04 -19.10 11.73
N THR A 497 -9.18 -18.54 10.93
CA THR A 497 -7.96 -19.19 10.46
C THR A 497 -6.74 -18.33 10.80
N VAL A 498 -5.60 -18.96 10.97
CA VAL A 498 -4.31 -18.29 11.14
C VAL A 498 -3.34 -18.70 10.02
N PRO A 499 -2.30 -17.92 9.74
CA PRO A 499 -1.25 -18.32 8.82
C PRO A 499 -0.66 -19.69 9.18
N ASP A 500 -0.41 -20.52 8.16
CA ASP A 500 0.29 -21.80 8.35
C ASP A 500 1.78 -21.54 8.50
N PRO A 501 2.42 -22.01 9.59
CA PRO A 501 3.84 -21.81 9.82
C PRO A 501 4.75 -22.66 8.92
N GLU A 502 4.20 -23.63 8.20
CA GLU A 502 4.94 -24.56 7.33
C GLU A 502 4.78 -24.25 5.83
N GLU A 503 3.77 -23.43 5.43
CA GLU A 503 3.48 -23.14 4.04
C GLU A 503 3.94 -21.74 3.60
N GLY A 504 4.62 -21.69 2.44
CA GLY A 504 5.04 -20.49 1.73
C GLY A 504 5.76 -20.82 0.43
N GLY A 505 5.89 -19.85 -0.47
CA GLY A 505 6.38 -20.10 -1.83
C GLY A 505 7.87 -19.82 -2.06
N GLY A 506 8.47 -18.88 -1.34
CA GLY A 506 9.89 -18.51 -1.50
C GLY A 506 10.17 -17.52 -2.63
N MET A 507 11.40 -17.53 -3.14
CA MET A 507 11.90 -16.57 -4.10
C MET A 507 12.33 -17.23 -5.42
N PHE A 508 11.97 -16.62 -6.54
CA PHE A 508 12.28 -17.11 -7.89
C PHE A 508 13.05 -16.08 -8.71
N ALA A 509 13.87 -16.57 -9.64
CA ALA A 509 14.34 -15.79 -10.78
C ALA A 509 13.89 -16.48 -12.08
N LEU A 510 13.30 -15.70 -12.97
CA LEU A 510 12.89 -16.15 -14.30
C LEU A 510 13.56 -15.32 -15.37
N ARG A 511 13.96 -15.95 -16.47
CA ARG A 511 14.49 -15.25 -17.66
C ARG A 511 13.41 -14.38 -18.28
N LEU A 512 13.71 -13.11 -18.54
CA LEU A 512 12.77 -12.19 -19.17
C LEU A 512 12.37 -12.59 -20.61
N ASP A 513 13.30 -13.17 -21.35
CA ASP A 513 13.10 -13.53 -22.76
C ASP A 513 12.22 -14.76 -22.98
N SER A 514 12.08 -15.63 -21.99
CA SER A 514 11.48 -16.95 -22.15
C SER A 514 10.61 -17.44 -20.97
N GLY A 515 10.63 -16.76 -19.84
CA GLY A 515 9.97 -17.22 -18.60
C GLY A 515 10.64 -18.44 -17.94
N ARG A 516 11.75 -18.95 -18.50
CA ARG A 516 12.44 -20.11 -17.93
C ARG A 516 13.00 -19.79 -16.54
N GLN A 517 12.71 -20.66 -15.58
CA GLN A 517 13.26 -20.56 -14.23
C GLN A 517 14.78 -20.67 -14.26
N VAL A 518 15.45 -19.69 -13.63
CA VAL A 518 16.90 -19.68 -13.42
C VAL A 518 17.21 -20.39 -12.10
N TRP A 519 16.55 -19.97 -11.03
CA TRP A 519 16.65 -20.58 -9.70
C TRP A 519 15.34 -20.41 -8.92
N HIS A 520 15.18 -21.22 -7.88
CA HIS A 520 14.15 -21.11 -6.85
C HIS A 520 14.79 -21.36 -5.49
N THR A 521 14.59 -20.44 -4.57
CA THR A 521 15.00 -20.59 -3.17
C THR A 521 13.74 -20.81 -2.34
N PRO A 522 13.54 -22.04 -1.80
CA PRO A 522 12.42 -22.34 -0.92
C PRO A 522 12.44 -21.45 0.32
N PRO A 523 11.28 -21.17 0.94
CA PRO A 523 11.24 -20.34 2.14
C PRO A 523 11.92 -21.05 3.31
N PRO A 524 12.82 -20.37 4.07
CA PRO A 524 13.37 -20.92 5.29
C PRO A 524 12.26 -21.16 6.34
N ARG A 525 12.39 -22.22 7.12
CA ARG A 525 11.46 -22.54 8.23
C ARG A 525 11.81 -21.72 9.48
N ALA A 526 11.36 -20.46 9.51
CA ALA A 526 11.68 -19.51 10.58
C ALA A 526 10.58 -19.35 11.65
N CYS A 527 9.36 -19.83 11.38
CA CYS A 527 8.21 -19.61 12.26
C CYS A 527 8.27 -20.35 13.61
N ARG A 528 8.70 -21.59 13.62
CA ARG A 528 8.77 -22.44 14.83
C ARG A 528 7.52 -22.27 15.73
N ALA A 529 7.67 -21.72 16.94
CA ALA A 529 6.59 -21.52 17.91
C ALA A 529 5.95 -20.09 17.85
N ARG A 530 6.19 -19.30 16.81
CA ARG A 530 5.62 -17.95 16.70
C ARG A 530 4.17 -18.01 16.25
N GLU A 531 3.30 -17.31 16.97
CA GLU A 531 1.93 -17.09 16.55
C GLU A 531 1.86 -16.13 15.34
N ARG A 532 0.85 -16.31 14.47
CA ARG A 532 0.60 -15.46 13.28
C ARG A 532 1.83 -15.34 12.37
N CYS A 533 2.56 -16.41 12.22
CA CYS A 533 3.76 -16.51 11.41
C CYS A 533 3.53 -17.45 10.22
N SER A 534 4.09 -17.11 9.07
CA SER A 534 4.21 -17.98 7.89
C SER A 534 5.49 -17.62 7.15
N PRO A 535 6.19 -18.59 6.58
CA PRO A 535 7.38 -18.33 5.76
C PRO A 535 7.05 -17.75 4.37
N ALA A 536 5.79 -17.41 4.10
CA ALA A 536 5.33 -16.84 2.83
C ALA A 536 6.13 -15.59 2.44
N GLN A 537 6.80 -15.64 1.28
CA GLN A 537 7.58 -14.53 0.74
C GLN A 537 6.64 -13.61 -0.01
N SER A 538 6.12 -12.58 0.65
CA SER A 538 4.98 -11.83 0.17
C SER A 538 5.27 -10.36 -0.18
N ALA A 539 6.23 -9.70 0.48
CA ALA A 539 6.54 -8.30 0.22
C ALA A 539 7.14 -8.08 -1.18
N ALA A 540 6.94 -6.89 -1.72
CA ALA A 540 7.50 -6.52 -3.02
C ALA A 540 9.03 -6.66 -3.05
N VAL A 541 9.55 -7.11 -4.19
CA VAL A 541 10.97 -7.29 -4.42
C VAL A 541 11.62 -5.96 -4.78
N SER A 542 12.84 -5.73 -4.31
CA SER A 542 13.72 -4.64 -4.74
C SER A 542 15.07 -5.23 -5.13
N ALA A 543 15.73 -4.69 -6.14
CA ALA A 543 17.00 -5.23 -6.59
C ALA A 543 18.07 -4.14 -6.79
N ILE A 544 19.33 -4.56 -6.63
CA ILE A 544 20.55 -3.85 -7.00
C ILE A 544 21.43 -4.82 -7.80
N PRO A 545 22.52 -4.38 -8.42
CA PRO A 545 23.45 -5.30 -9.09
C PRO A 545 23.92 -6.44 -8.18
N GLY A 546 23.58 -7.68 -8.56
CA GLY A 546 23.97 -8.90 -7.87
C GLY A 546 23.05 -9.33 -6.71
N VAL A 547 22.05 -8.52 -6.30
CA VAL A 547 21.21 -8.83 -5.12
C VAL A 547 19.75 -8.48 -5.33
N ALA A 548 18.85 -9.37 -4.95
CA ALA A 548 17.41 -9.12 -4.82
C ALA A 548 16.99 -9.20 -3.34
N PHE A 549 16.16 -8.25 -2.88
CA PHE A 549 15.67 -8.17 -1.52
C PHE A 549 14.17 -8.38 -1.46
N SER A 550 13.68 -9.11 -0.48
CA SER A 550 12.25 -9.24 -0.20
C SER A 550 11.99 -9.56 1.27
N GLY A 551 10.86 -9.08 1.78
CA GLY A 551 10.35 -9.40 3.10
C GLY A 551 9.35 -10.54 3.09
N SER A 552 9.12 -11.16 4.23
CA SER A 552 8.18 -12.28 4.39
C SER A 552 7.29 -12.15 5.63
N ILE A 553 6.22 -12.94 5.66
CA ILE A 553 5.24 -12.90 6.76
C ILE A 553 5.85 -13.40 8.09
N ASP A 554 6.92 -14.17 8.06
CA ASP A 554 7.70 -14.53 9.25
C ASP A 554 8.46 -13.34 9.87
N GLY A 555 8.43 -12.17 9.21
CA GLY A 555 9.10 -10.96 9.67
C GLY A 555 10.58 -10.87 9.30
N HIS A 556 11.06 -11.75 8.45
CA HIS A 556 12.43 -11.70 7.95
C HIS A 556 12.55 -10.87 6.68
N LEU A 557 13.54 -9.97 6.65
CA LEU A 557 14.01 -9.33 5.43
C LEU A 557 15.25 -10.07 4.94
N ARG A 558 15.16 -10.58 3.69
CA ARG A 558 16.22 -11.40 3.10
C ARG A 558 16.79 -10.76 1.84
N ALA A 559 18.09 -10.96 1.65
CA ALA A 559 18.82 -10.63 0.43
C ALA A 559 19.27 -11.92 -0.25
N PHE A 560 18.96 -12.04 -1.53
CA PHE A 560 19.23 -13.21 -2.35
C PHE A 560 20.24 -12.86 -3.46
N SER A 561 21.21 -13.72 -3.71
CA SER A 561 22.09 -13.63 -4.87
C SER A 561 21.26 -13.72 -6.16
N THR A 562 21.47 -12.81 -7.09
CA THR A 562 20.78 -12.85 -8.40
C THR A 562 21.29 -13.98 -9.29
N THR A 563 22.46 -14.56 -8.98
CA THR A 563 23.10 -15.61 -9.78
C THR A 563 22.48 -16.98 -9.51
N ASP A 564 22.30 -17.33 -8.25
CA ASP A 564 21.94 -18.69 -7.82
C ASP A 564 20.85 -18.75 -6.73
N GLY A 565 20.36 -17.58 -6.25
CA GLY A 565 19.35 -17.48 -5.22
C GLY A 565 19.85 -17.76 -3.80
N ALA A 566 21.17 -17.88 -3.56
CA ALA A 566 21.72 -18.05 -2.22
C ALA A 566 21.34 -16.86 -1.32
N ILE A 567 20.98 -17.13 -0.07
CA ILE A 567 20.69 -16.08 0.91
C ILE A 567 22.02 -15.47 1.38
N LEU A 568 22.24 -14.20 1.02
CA LEU A 568 23.43 -13.43 1.36
C LEU A 568 23.31 -12.74 2.72
N TRP A 569 22.07 -12.41 3.12
CA TRP A 569 21.77 -11.73 4.36
C TRP A 569 20.32 -12.01 4.78
N ASP A 570 20.11 -12.19 6.07
CA ASP A 570 18.80 -12.47 6.66
C ASP A 570 18.70 -11.78 8.02
N VAL A 571 17.69 -10.95 8.20
CA VAL A 571 17.44 -10.25 9.46
C VAL A 571 16.01 -10.45 9.92
N ASP A 572 15.86 -10.95 11.15
CA ASP A 572 14.59 -11.02 11.86
C ASP A 572 14.23 -9.64 12.42
N THR A 573 13.12 -9.09 11.94
CA THR A 573 12.63 -7.77 12.38
C THR A 573 11.61 -7.86 13.50
N VAL A 574 11.11 -9.05 13.87
CA VAL A 574 10.07 -9.24 14.91
C VAL A 574 10.71 -9.15 16.30
N ARG A 575 10.99 -7.93 16.71
CA ARG A 575 11.56 -7.61 18.03
C ARG A 575 11.18 -6.19 18.47
N SER A 576 11.47 -5.83 19.71
CA SER A 576 11.37 -4.46 20.20
C SER A 576 12.55 -3.61 19.71
N TYR A 577 12.31 -2.31 19.55
CA TYR A 577 13.27 -1.33 19.06
C TYR A 577 13.27 -0.07 19.94
N ASP A 578 14.44 0.40 20.28
CA ASP A 578 14.64 1.76 20.79
C ASP A 578 14.58 2.71 19.60
N THR A 579 13.50 3.49 19.50
CA THR A 579 13.25 4.34 18.36
C THR A 579 13.79 5.75 18.54
N VAL A 580 14.25 6.37 17.47
CA VAL A 580 14.81 7.73 17.50
C VAL A 580 13.80 8.81 17.90
N ASN A 581 12.51 8.51 17.83
CA ASN A 581 11.44 9.43 18.23
C ASN A 581 10.80 9.11 19.59
N GLY A 582 11.32 8.13 20.33
CA GLY A 582 10.87 7.76 21.67
C GLY A 582 9.52 7.04 21.73
N VAL A 583 8.94 6.66 20.58
CA VAL A 583 7.74 5.81 20.52
C VAL A 583 8.16 4.36 20.73
N THR A 584 7.46 3.62 21.58
CA THR A 584 7.70 2.18 21.74
C THR A 584 7.60 1.48 20.39
N GLY A 585 8.72 0.97 19.89
CA GLY A 585 8.85 0.32 18.60
C GLY A 585 8.74 -1.19 18.70
N ARG A 586 7.96 -1.81 17.82
CA ARG A 586 7.88 -3.26 17.64
C ARG A 586 7.86 -3.58 16.16
N GLY A 587 8.76 -4.45 15.74
CA GLY A 587 8.72 -5.02 14.40
C GLY A 587 7.74 -6.18 14.31
N GLY A 588 7.26 -6.44 13.11
CA GLY A 588 6.27 -7.46 12.79
C GLY A 588 6.54 -8.10 11.42
N SER A 589 5.50 -8.67 10.82
CA SER A 589 5.57 -9.25 9.47
C SER A 589 5.91 -8.18 8.43
N LEU A 590 6.61 -8.58 7.37
CA LEU A 590 6.85 -7.73 6.22
C LEU A 590 5.92 -8.13 5.07
N ASN A 591 5.19 -7.15 4.57
CA ASN A 591 4.28 -7.32 3.44
C ASN A 591 4.06 -5.99 2.72
N VAL A 592 3.39 -6.00 1.57
CA VAL A 592 3.07 -4.82 0.73
C VAL A 592 4.32 -4.18 0.16
N GLY A 593 4.86 -3.13 0.82
CA GLY A 593 6.05 -2.43 0.38
C GLY A 593 7.32 -3.26 0.50
N GLY A 594 8.22 -3.11 -0.46
CA GLY A 594 9.57 -3.66 -0.39
C GLY A 594 10.57 -2.63 0.16
N PRO A 595 11.82 -3.02 0.39
CA PRO A 595 12.83 -2.06 0.80
C PRO A 595 13.10 -1.01 -0.28
N ALA A 596 13.30 0.23 0.14
CA ALA A 596 13.85 1.31 -0.68
C ALA A 596 15.37 1.39 -0.44
N ILE A 597 16.16 1.47 -1.51
CA ILE A 597 17.63 1.42 -1.44
C ILE A 597 18.20 2.63 -2.16
N SER A 598 18.92 3.49 -1.45
CA SER A 598 19.47 4.70 -2.04
C SER A 598 20.60 5.27 -1.18
N GLY A 599 21.69 5.69 -1.82
CA GLY A 599 22.79 6.41 -1.17
C GLY A 599 23.42 5.68 0.03
N GLY A 600 23.58 4.36 -0.07
CA GLY A 600 24.16 3.53 1.00
C GLY A 600 23.19 3.12 2.09
N THR A 601 21.90 3.50 1.98
CA THR A 601 20.88 3.21 2.98
C THR A 601 19.78 2.32 2.39
N LEU A 602 19.37 1.28 3.13
CA LEU A 602 18.22 0.46 2.88
C LEU A 602 17.16 0.76 3.93
N VAL A 603 15.94 1.12 3.51
CA VAL A 603 14.83 1.46 4.42
C VAL A 603 13.65 0.54 4.17
N VAL A 604 13.06 0.00 5.23
CA VAL A 604 11.91 -0.92 5.15
C VAL A 604 10.95 -0.72 6.33
N ASN A 605 9.66 -0.84 6.07
CA ASN A 605 8.62 -0.94 7.08
C ASN A 605 8.53 -2.36 7.65
N SER A 606 8.22 -2.50 8.95
CA SER A 606 8.01 -3.79 9.61
C SER A 606 6.78 -3.75 10.51
N GLY A 607 5.74 -4.48 10.08
CA GLY A 607 4.44 -4.62 10.72
C GLY A 607 3.32 -4.86 9.71
N TYR A 608 2.60 -6.00 9.82
CA TYR A 608 1.45 -6.29 8.97
C TYR A 608 0.43 -7.17 9.68
N VAL A 609 -0.52 -6.54 10.35
CA VAL A 609 -1.47 -7.23 11.24
C VAL A 609 -2.50 -8.10 10.52
N GLN A 610 -2.83 -7.82 9.25
CA GLN A 610 -3.90 -8.54 8.54
C GLN A 610 -3.60 -10.02 8.33
N ASN A 611 -2.39 -10.35 7.87
CA ASN A 611 -1.98 -11.73 7.57
C ASN A 611 -0.74 -12.17 8.37
N GLY A 612 -0.30 -11.41 9.38
CA GLY A 612 0.90 -11.73 10.13
C GLY A 612 0.97 -11.01 11.47
N ALA A 613 2.17 -10.84 11.99
CA ALA A 613 2.44 -10.17 13.25
C ALA A 613 2.29 -8.64 13.12
N PRO A 614 1.61 -7.97 14.09
CA PRO A 614 1.56 -6.52 14.15
C PRO A 614 2.95 -5.92 14.38
N GLY A 615 3.14 -4.68 13.90
CA GLY A 615 4.35 -3.90 14.11
C GLY A 615 4.15 -2.46 13.65
N ASN A 616 4.98 -1.57 14.16
CA ASN A 616 4.84 -0.12 13.97
C ASN A 616 6.16 0.58 13.69
N VAL A 617 7.13 -0.07 13.04
CA VAL A 617 8.46 0.53 12.86
C VAL A 617 8.87 0.66 11.40
N LEU A 618 9.59 1.74 11.14
CA LEU A 618 10.42 1.93 9.97
C LEU A 618 11.89 1.70 10.38
N LEU A 619 12.59 0.86 9.63
CA LEU A 619 13.97 0.45 9.91
C LEU A 619 14.90 0.93 8.81
N ALA A 620 16.02 1.51 9.17
CA ALA A 620 17.08 1.88 8.23
C ALA A 620 18.35 1.09 8.51
N PHE A 621 18.90 0.50 7.47
CA PHE A 621 20.13 -0.30 7.51
C PHE A 621 21.19 0.37 6.65
N THR A 622 22.43 0.34 7.12
CA THR A 622 23.62 0.79 6.39
C THR A 622 24.76 -0.18 6.66
N VAL A 623 25.85 -0.05 5.91
CA VAL A 623 27.05 -0.84 6.15
C VAL A 623 27.56 -0.52 7.56
N ASP A 624 27.74 -1.55 8.39
CA ASP A 624 28.15 -1.49 9.79
C ASP A 624 27.24 -0.64 10.72
N GLY A 625 26.07 -0.20 10.26
CA GLY A 625 25.15 0.65 11.03
C GLY A 625 25.61 2.11 11.15
N LYS A 626 26.48 2.58 10.25
CA LYS A 626 27.10 3.93 10.29
C LYS A 626 26.44 4.92 9.35
#